data_2c04016680c5c2473c8a2f2a72c5a91e
#
_entry.id   2c04016680c5c2473c8a2f2a72c5a91e
#
_cell.length_a   1.000
_cell.length_b   1.000
_cell.length_c   1.000
_cell.angle_alpha   90.00
_cell.angle_beta   90.00
_cell.angle_gamma   90.00
#
_symmetry.space_group_name_H-M   'P 1'
#
loop_
_entity.id
_entity.type
_entity.pdbx_description
1 polymer ?
#
loop_
_entity_poly.entity_id
_entity_poly.type
_entity_poly.pdbx_seq_one_letter_code
_entity_poly.pdbx_strand_id
1 'polypeptide(L)'
;QEHSSAASDVYKRQACNNKMLKIALRNMPNYVCIVPEKRKEITTEGGIDLKKNFHNLKKIISRLNKAKIRTSLFIDPSKQNIEISKKIGTQCVELHTGKISILVKKGAKFSNELKRIKDASKLAFKYDIEVHAGHGLDYKTTKILRKIPYIKEFNIGHFIIGESLESGMPSIIKEFKKIVR
;
A
#
# COMPACT_ATOMS: atom_id res chain seq x y z
N GLN A 1 -5.47 -29.07 1.38
CA GLN A 1 -4.59 -27.95 1.81
C GLN A 1 -4.04 -27.27 0.58
N GLU A 2 -4.65 -26.20 0.15
CA GLU A 2 -4.02 -25.31 -0.81
C GLU A 2 -2.89 -24.58 -0.10
N HIS A 3 -1.68 -25.02 -0.29
CA HIS A 3 -0.49 -24.24 0.03
C HIS A 3 -0.39 -23.11 -1.01
N SER A 4 -1.11 -22.01 -0.80
CA SER A 4 -0.82 -20.77 -1.48
C SER A 4 0.55 -20.29 -1.01
N SER A 5 1.58 -20.59 -1.78
CA SER A 5 2.88 -20.00 -1.55
C SER A 5 2.78 -18.52 -1.94
N ALA A 6 3.23 -17.62 -1.09
CA ALA A 6 3.26 -16.17 -1.36
C ALA A 6 4.04 -15.78 -2.65
N ALA A 7 4.61 -16.74 -3.34
CA ALA A 7 5.31 -16.60 -4.61
C ALA A 7 4.39 -16.70 -5.85
N SER A 8 3.12 -17.06 -5.70
CA SER A 8 2.19 -17.29 -6.83
C SER A 8 1.31 -16.09 -7.17
N ASP A 9 1.23 -15.07 -6.31
CA ASP A 9 0.37 -13.93 -6.56
C ASP A 9 1.04 -12.89 -7.46
N VAL A 10 0.42 -12.62 -8.61
CA VAL A 10 0.86 -11.55 -9.51
C VAL A 10 0.30 -10.22 -9.04
N TYR A 11 1.17 -9.43 -8.41
CA TYR A 11 0.87 -8.09 -7.90
C TYR A 11 1.35 -7.02 -8.89
N LYS A 12 0.42 -6.21 -9.40
CA LYS A 12 0.74 -5.18 -10.39
C LYS A 12 0.54 -3.77 -9.83
N ARG A 13 1.64 -2.99 -9.73
CA ARG A 13 1.55 -1.54 -9.45
C ARG A 13 1.41 -0.78 -10.77
N GLN A 14 0.44 0.13 -10.86
CA GLN A 14 0.17 0.84 -12.10
C GLN A 14 -0.46 2.21 -11.88
N ALA A 15 -0.33 3.05 -12.91
CA ALA A 15 -1.03 4.34 -12.99
C ALA A 15 -2.54 4.17 -13.24
N CYS A 16 -3.30 5.21 -12.87
CA CYS A 16 -4.74 5.29 -13.08
C CYS A 16 -5.07 5.78 -14.49
N ASN A 17 -4.81 4.96 -15.51
CA ASN A 17 -5.13 5.30 -16.90
C ASN A 17 -5.68 4.11 -17.71
N ASN A 18 -6.36 4.41 -18.84
CA ASN A 18 -7.01 3.38 -19.67
C ASN A 18 -6.02 2.40 -20.32
N LYS A 19 -4.79 2.83 -20.63
CA LYS A 19 -3.75 1.95 -21.18
C LYS A 19 -3.39 0.86 -20.18
N MET A 20 -3.15 1.25 -18.93
CA MET A 20 -2.80 0.33 -17.86
C MET A 20 -3.97 -0.57 -17.47
N LEU A 21 -5.22 -0.06 -17.52
CA LEU A 21 -6.40 -0.87 -17.35
C LEU A 21 -6.52 -1.98 -18.40
N LYS A 22 -6.29 -1.67 -19.69
CA LYS A 22 -6.30 -2.68 -20.76
C LYS A 22 -5.25 -3.76 -20.54
N ILE A 23 -4.04 -3.37 -20.11
CA ILE A 23 -2.95 -4.32 -19.80
C ILE A 23 -3.35 -5.22 -18.61
N ALA A 24 -3.93 -4.65 -17.54
CA ALA A 24 -4.38 -5.44 -16.40
C ALA A 24 -5.47 -6.44 -16.78
N LEU A 25 -6.47 -6.00 -17.55
CA LEU A 25 -7.56 -6.89 -18.02
C LEU A 25 -7.07 -8.00 -18.97
N ARG A 26 -6.00 -7.75 -19.74
CA ARG A 26 -5.37 -8.77 -20.59
C ARG A 26 -4.57 -9.80 -19.80
N ASN A 27 -3.81 -9.34 -18.82
CA ASN A 27 -2.87 -10.18 -18.06
C ASN A 27 -3.51 -10.83 -16.82
N MET A 28 -4.72 -10.38 -16.43
CA MET A 28 -5.49 -10.91 -15.29
C MET A 28 -4.62 -11.13 -14.01
N PRO A 29 -3.91 -10.10 -13.50
CA PRO A 29 -3.17 -10.27 -12.26
C PRO A 29 -4.12 -10.49 -11.09
N ASN A 30 -3.67 -11.17 -10.03
CA ASN A 30 -4.44 -11.34 -8.81
C ASN A 30 -4.75 -9.98 -8.14
N TYR A 31 -3.79 -9.05 -8.23
CA TYR A 31 -3.80 -7.79 -7.53
C TYR A 31 -3.38 -6.61 -8.41
N VAL A 32 -4.06 -5.48 -8.26
CA VAL A 32 -3.66 -4.20 -8.86
C VAL A 32 -3.63 -3.13 -7.79
N CYS A 33 -2.44 -2.57 -7.52
CA CYS A 33 -2.29 -1.36 -6.74
C CYS A 33 -2.20 -0.13 -7.65
N ILE A 34 -3.10 0.82 -7.48
CA ILE A 34 -3.09 2.08 -8.22
C ILE A 34 -2.26 3.11 -7.46
N VAL A 35 -1.21 3.58 -8.13
CA VAL A 35 -0.26 4.56 -7.61
C VAL A 35 -0.23 5.80 -8.49
N PRO A 36 0.16 6.98 -7.97
CA PRO A 36 0.33 8.17 -8.79
C PRO A 36 1.50 8.01 -9.77
N GLU A 37 1.33 8.45 -11.02
CA GLU A 37 2.38 8.46 -12.04
C GLU A 37 2.92 9.86 -12.30
N LYS A 38 2.02 10.86 -12.29
CA LYS A 38 2.36 12.25 -12.61
C LYS A 38 2.29 13.13 -11.36
N ARG A 39 3.13 14.18 -11.30
CA ARG A 39 3.12 15.14 -10.19
C ARG A 39 1.73 15.70 -9.85
N LYS A 40 0.88 15.92 -10.85
CA LYS A 40 -0.50 16.41 -10.66
C LYS A 40 -1.45 15.41 -10.00
N GLU A 41 -1.07 14.14 -9.93
CA GLU A 41 -1.84 13.05 -9.30
C GLU A 41 -1.43 12.80 -7.86
N ILE A 42 -0.32 13.42 -7.42
CA ILE A 42 0.30 13.22 -6.11
C ILE A 42 -0.24 14.24 -5.12
N THR A 43 -0.52 13.81 -3.90
CA THR A 43 -0.72 14.71 -2.76
C THR A 43 0.61 15.30 -2.28
N THR A 44 0.57 16.23 -1.34
CA THR A 44 1.77 16.79 -0.71
C THR A 44 2.60 15.76 0.05
N GLU A 45 2.01 14.63 0.41
CA GLU A 45 2.68 13.54 1.17
C GLU A 45 3.11 12.37 0.30
N GLY A 46 2.62 12.25 -0.93
CA GLY A 46 3.04 11.26 -1.92
C GLY A 46 2.00 10.22 -2.33
N GLY A 47 0.83 10.14 -1.67
CA GLY A 47 -0.30 9.30 -2.08
C GLY A 47 -1.03 9.84 -3.32
N ILE A 48 -1.91 9.03 -3.89
CA ILE A 48 -2.77 9.49 -4.98
C ILE A 48 -3.86 10.45 -4.48
N ASP A 49 -4.08 11.57 -5.18
CA ASP A 49 -5.15 12.52 -4.87
C ASP A 49 -6.50 11.94 -5.29
N LEU A 50 -7.19 11.33 -4.32
CA LEU A 50 -8.47 10.66 -4.55
C LEU A 50 -9.60 11.62 -4.95
N LYS A 51 -9.56 12.88 -4.50
CA LYS A 51 -10.61 13.87 -4.84
C LYS A 51 -10.54 14.24 -6.30
N LYS A 52 -9.36 14.62 -6.77
CA LYS A 52 -9.15 15.01 -8.19
C LYS A 52 -9.40 13.84 -9.14
N ASN A 53 -9.11 12.62 -8.71
CA ASN A 53 -9.17 11.45 -9.57
C ASN A 53 -10.40 10.57 -9.32
N PHE A 54 -11.38 11.01 -8.51
CA PHE A 54 -12.50 10.20 -8.03
C PHE A 54 -13.25 9.44 -9.13
N HIS A 55 -13.75 10.15 -10.14
CA HIS A 55 -14.56 9.56 -11.20
C HIS A 55 -13.77 8.55 -12.04
N ASN A 56 -12.52 8.89 -12.36
CA ASN A 56 -11.64 8.01 -13.13
C ASN A 56 -11.26 6.75 -12.33
N LEU A 57 -10.88 6.90 -11.06
CA LEU A 57 -10.60 5.79 -10.15
C LEU A 57 -11.81 4.87 -10.00
N LYS A 58 -12.99 5.43 -9.74
CA LYS A 58 -14.23 4.65 -9.60
C LYS A 58 -14.54 3.83 -10.85
N LYS A 59 -14.38 4.43 -12.05
CA LYS A 59 -14.57 3.74 -13.34
C LYS A 59 -13.58 2.61 -13.53
N ILE A 60 -12.28 2.83 -13.27
CA ILE A 60 -11.22 1.84 -13.46
C ILE A 60 -11.37 0.70 -12.44
N ILE A 61 -11.58 1.02 -11.16
CA ILE A 61 -11.74 0.03 -10.10
C ILE A 61 -12.98 -0.83 -10.32
N SER A 62 -14.11 -0.23 -10.72
CA SER A 62 -15.32 -1.00 -11.05
C SER A 62 -15.06 -2.02 -12.17
N ARG A 63 -14.26 -1.68 -13.18
CA ARG A 63 -13.91 -2.60 -14.28
C ARG A 63 -12.98 -3.72 -13.84
N LEU A 64 -11.99 -3.41 -13.00
CA LEU A 64 -11.07 -4.39 -12.42
C LEU A 64 -11.83 -5.36 -11.50
N ASN A 65 -12.71 -4.84 -10.63
CA ASN A 65 -13.51 -5.64 -9.72
C ASN A 65 -14.46 -6.59 -10.47
N LYS A 66 -15.10 -6.14 -11.58
CA LYS A 66 -15.91 -7.00 -12.46
C LYS A 66 -15.11 -8.14 -13.07
N ALA A 67 -13.84 -7.92 -13.34
CA ALA A 67 -12.90 -8.94 -13.81
C ALA A 67 -12.31 -9.79 -12.66
N LYS A 68 -12.82 -9.67 -11.43
CA LYS A 68 -12.33 -10.37 -10.22
C LYS A 68 -10.84 -10.07 -9.88
N ILE A 69 -10.32 -8.95 -10.37
CA ILE A 69 -9.00 -8.48 -10.01
C ILE A 69 -9.12 -7.64 -8.74
N ARG A 70 -8.42 -8.04 -7.69
CA ARG A 70 -8.43 -7.33 -6.41
C ARG A 70 -7.72 -5.99 -6.52
N THR A 71 -8.30 -4.92 -5.98
CA THR A 71 -7.78 -3.56 -6.15
C THR A 71 -7.33 -2.91 -4.86
N SER A 72 -6.22 -2.17 -4.91
CA SER A 72 -5.66 -1.37 -3.84
C SER A 72 -5.39 0.06 -4.31
N LEU A 73 -5.51 1.02 -3.41
CA LEU A 73 -5.17 2.43 -3.64
C LEU A 73 -4.02 2.86 -2.75
N PHE A 74 -2.96 3.43 -3.32
CA PHE A 74 -1.85 4.01 -2.57
C PHE A 74 -2.20 5.42 -2.10
N ILE A 75 -2.44 5.60 -0.81
CA ILE A 75 -3.03 6.81 -0.23
C ILE A 75 -2.29 7.29 1.02
N ASP A 76 -2.40 8.58 1.31
CA ASP A 76 -1.98 9.11 2.61
C ASP A 76 -2.96 8.67 3.71
N PRO A 77 -2.47 8.34 4.92
CA PRO A 77 -3.30 7.85 6.01
C PRO A 77 -4.16 8.98 6.58
N SER A 78 -5.40 9.09 6.11
CA SER A 78 -6.39 10.05 6.62
C SER A 78 -7.79 9.45 6.60
N LYS A 79 -8.64 9.89 7.54
CA LYS A 79 -10.07 9.52 7.59
C LYS A 79 -10.75 9.77 6.24
N GLN A 80 -10.53 10.94 5.66
CA GLN A 80 -11.13 11.34 4.39
C GLN A 80 -10.75 10.40 3.24
N ASN A 81 -9.46 10.02 3.12
CA ASN A 81 -9.02 9.12 2.07
C ASN A 81 -9.64 7.72 2.22
N ILE A 82 -9.80 7.23 3.46
CA ILE A 82 -10.48 5.95 3.71
C ILE A 82 -11.95 6.02 3.30
N GLU A 83 -12.67 7.09 3.66
CA GLU A 83 -14.08 7.29 3.28
C GLU A 83 -14.24 7.37 1.75
N ILE A 84 -13.34 8.07 1.06
CA ILE A 84 -13.35 8.15 -0.40
C ILE A 84 -13.03 6.77 -1.02
N SER A 85 -12.07 6.04 -0.48
CA SER A 85 -11.71 4.69 -0.94
C SER A 85 -12.91 3.73 -0.85
N LYS A 86 -13.69 3.81 0.23
CA LYS A 86 -14.96 3.05 0.36
C LYS A 86 -15.96 3.41 -0.75
N LYS A 87 -16.14 4.72 -1.03
CA LYS A 87 -17.04 5.20 -2.10
C LYS A 87 -16.58 4.80 -3.50
N ILE A 88 -15.28 4.69 -3.72
CA ILE A 88 -14.68 4.21 -4.96
C ILE A 88 -14.90 2.70 -5.13
N GLY A 89 -14.95 1.94 -4.04
CA GLY A 89 -15.20 0.49 -4.04
C GLY A 89 -13.92 -0.34 -4.16
N THR A 90 -12.79 0.15 -3.66
CA THR A 90 -11.56 -0.66 -3.55
C THR A 90 -11.64 -1.64 -2.39
N GLN A 91 -11.01 -2.81 -2.52
CA GLN A 91 -10.97 -3.82 -1.46
C GLN A 91 -9.80 -3.59 -0.50
N CYS A 92 -8.76 -2.88 -0.94
CA CYS A 92 -7.58 -2.63 -0.14
C CYS A 92 -7.12 -1.19 -0.24
N VAL A 93 -6.34 -0.76 0.74
CA VAL A 93 -5.56 0.47 0.68
C VAL A 93 -4.14 0.20 1.12
N GLU A 94 -3.17 0.79 0.44
CA GLU A 94 -1.79 0.86 0.90
C GLU A 94 -1.54 2.26 1.47
N LEU A 95 -1.30 2.33 2.78
CA LEU A 95 -1.03 3.59 3.46
C LEU A 95 0.42 4.02 3.22
N HIS A 96 0.60 5.26 2.76
CA HIS A 96 1.90 5.88 2.57
C HIS A 96 2.61 6.08 3.91
N THR A 97 3.76 5.42 4.13
CA THR A 97 4.50 5.44 5.39
C THR A 97 5.81 6.26 5.34
N GLY A 98 6.04 6.99 4.26
CA GLY A 98 7.27 7.76 4.08
C GLY A 98 7.52 8.80 5.19
N LYS A 99 6.47 9.49 5.65
CA LYS A 99 6.59 10.50 6.70
C LYS A 99 7.04 9.90 8.04
N ILE A 100 6.41 8.82 8.50
CA ILE A 100 6.84 8.15 9.74
C ILE A 100 8.25 7.58 9.60
N SER A 101 8.61 7.04 8.44
CA SER A 101 9.94 6.50 8.17
C SER A 101 11.02 7.57 8.28
N ILE A 102 10.77 8.76 7.74
CA ILE A 102 11.69 9.91 7.87
C ILE A 102 11.83 10.34 9.33
N LEU A 103 10.72 10.44 10.08
CA LEU A 103 10.74 10.83 11.49
C LEU A 103 11.54 9.82 12.34
N VAL A 104 11.31 8.53 12.14
CA VAL A 104 12.03 7.45 12.84
C VAL A 104 13.52 7.48 12.52
N LYS A 105 13.91 7.66 11.25
CA LYS A 105 15.32 7.78 10.83
C LYS A 105 16.03 8.97 11.47
N LYS A 106 15.34 10.10 11.61
CA LYS A 106 15.85 11.31 12.23
C LYS A 106 15.84 11.29 13.77
N GLY A 107 15.32 10.23 14.40
CA GLY A 107 15.11 10.18 15.85
C GLY A 107 14.09 11.22 16.36
N ALA A 108 13.25 11.76 15.47
CA ALA A 108 12.26 12.77 15.81
C ALA A 108 10.97 12.15 16.39
N LYS A 109 10.17 12.99 17.08
CA LYS A 109 8.89 12.55 17.65
C LYS A 109 7.91 12.16 16.55
N PHE A 110 7.49 10.89 16.53
CA PHE A 110 6.59 10.32 15.52
C PHE A 110 5.22 9.88 16.05
N SER A 111 4.92 10.12 17.31
CA SER A 111 3.68 9.66 17.97
C SER A 111 2.40 10.13 17.27
N ASN A 112 2.36 11.37 16.78
CA ASN A 112 1.21 11.92 16.06
C ASN A 112 0.99 11.20 14.72
N GLU A 113 2.08 10.93 14.00
CA GLU A 113 2.02 10.24 12.71
C GLU A 113 1.63 8.76 12.90
N LEU A 114 2.17 8.10 13.92
CA LEU A 114 1.77 6.74 14.29
C LEU A 114 0.28 6.66 14.65
N LYS A 115 -0.23 7.63 15.42
CA LYS A 115 -1.65 7.74 15.73
C LYS A 115 -2.49 7.89 14.46
N ARG A 116 -2.06 8.76 13.53
CA ARG A 116 -2.75 9.00 12.25
C ARG A 116 -2.87 7.70 11.44
N ILE A 117 -1.78 6.94 11.31
CA ILE A 117 -1.77 5.65 10.61
C ILE A 117 -2.68 4.64 11.31
N LYS A 118 -2.61 4.56 12.65
CA LYS A 118 -3.45 3.65 13.45
C LYS A 118 -4.94 3.97 13.29
N ASP A 119 -5.32 5.26 13.36
CA ASP A 119 -6.71 5.69 13.24
C ASP A 119 -7.26 5.41 11.82
N ALA A 120 -6.46 5.68 10.77
CA ALA A 120 -6.83 5.35 9.39
C ALA A 120 -6.98 3.84 9.18
N SER A 121 -6.05 3.04 9.70
CA SER A 121 -6.10 1.57 9.63
C SER A 121 -7.34 1.00 10.33
N LYS A 122 -7.65 1.51 11.52
CA LYS A 122 -8.85 1.11 12.26
C LYS A 122 -10.15 1.45 11.53
N LEU A 123 -10.20 2.61 10.88
CA LEU A 123 -11.36 3.02 10.09
C LEU A 123 -11.52 2.17 8.83
N ALA A 124 -10.42 1.89 8.12
CA ALA A 124 -10.43 1.01 6.95
C ALA A 124 -10.96 -0.38 7.31
N PHE A 125 -10.47 -0.96 8.41
CA PHE A 125 -10.97 -2.23 8.94
C PHE A 125 -12.49 -2.22 9.22
N LYS A 126 -13.02 -1.12 9.79
CA LYS A 126 -14.48 -0.97 10.01
C LYS A 126 -15.29 -0.93 8.71
N TYR A 127 -14.66 -0.59 7.59
CA TYR A 127 -15.29 -0.54 6.27
C TYR A 127 -15.02 -1.79 5.43
N ASP A 128 -14.45 -2.86 6.04
CA ASP A 128 -14.03 -4.08 5.34
C ASP A 128 -13.03 -3.81 4.22
N ILE A 129 -12.15 -2.82 4.43
CA ILE A 129 -11.04 -2.50 3.54
C ILE A 129 -9.77 -3.03 4.18
N GLU A 130 -9.07 -3.92 3.48
CA GLU A 130 -7.78 -4.45 3.93
C GLU A 130 -6.71 -3.37 3.87
N VAL A 131 -5.83 -3.36 4.86
CA VAL A 131 -4.79 -2.33 5.02
C VAL A 131 -3.41 -2.91 4.79
N HIS A 132 -2.70 -2.32 3.86
CA HIS A 132 -1.28 -2.52 3.63
C HIS A 132 -0.52 -1.26 4.03
N ALA A 133 0.79 -1.38 4.26
CA ALA A 133 1.68 -0.27 4.55
C ALA A 133 2.89 -0.32 3.63
N GLY A 134 3.27 0.81 3.05
CA GLY A 134 4.39 0.87 2.11
C GLY A 134 5.01 2.24 1.97
N HIS A 135 6.17 2.25 1.37
CA HIS A 135 7.05 3.38 1.11
C HIS A 135 7.93 3.79 2.29
N GLY A 136 9.23 3.76 2.07
CA GLY A 136 10.26 4.23 3.02
C GLY A 136 10.53 3.29 4.20
N LEU A 137 9.91 2.12 4.25
CA LEU A 137 10.03 1.16 5.33
C LEU A 137 11.45 0.58 5.42
N ASP A 138 11.92 0.46 6.67
CA ASP A 138 13.13 -0.22 7.10
C ASP A 138 12.80 -1.16 8.27
N TYR A 139 13.80 -1.81 8.87
CA TYR A 139 13.59 -2.70 10.01
C TYR A 139 12.95 -2.01 11.21
N LYS A 140 13.40 -0.77 11.54
CA LYS A 140 12.91 -0.02 12.71
C LYS A 140 11.45 0.38 12.53
N THR A 141 11.13 0.98 11.39
CA THR A 141 9.79 1.46 11.08
C THR A 141 8.80 0.29 10.96
N THR A 142 9.22 -0.82 10.34
CA THR A 142 8.39 -2.03 10.25
C THR A 142 8.10 -2.61 11.63
N LYS A 143 9.09 -2.69 12.54
CA LYS A 143 8.89 -3.11 13.94
C LYS A 143 7.88 -2.25 14.70
N ILE A 144 7.83 -0.94 14.40
CA ILE A 144 6.85 -0.03 15.00
C ILE A 144 5.46 -0.30 14.44
N LEU A 145 5.33 -0.34 13.12
CA LEU A 145 4.04 -0.44 12.44
C LEU A 145 3.38 -1.82 12.56
N ARG A 146 4.15 -2.91 12.68
CA ARG A 146 3.58 -4.26 12.89
C ARG A 146 2.74 -4.37 14.16
N LYS A 147 2.91 -3.47 15.11
CA LYS A 147 2.09 -3.41 16.35
C LYS A 147 0.68 -2.92 16.09
N ILE A 148 0.36 -2.44 14.89
CA ILE A 148 -0.99 -2.06 14.47
C ILE A 148 -1.69 -3.30 13.92
N PRO A 149 -2.70 -3.86 14.61
CA PRO A 149 -3.27 -5.18 14.26
C PRO A 149 -4.06 -5.17 12.94
N TYR A 150 -4.36 -3.98 12.42
CA TYR A 150 -5.14 -3.82 11.19
C TYR A 150 -4.30 -3.85 9.92
N ILE A 151 -2.96 -3.70 10.02
CA ILE A 151 -2.05 -3.79 8.87
C ILE A 151 -1.77 -5.27 8.59
N LYS A 152 -2.12 -5.73 7.38
CA LYS A 152 -2.00 -7.12 6.96
C LYS A 152 -0.78 -7.40 6.08
N GLU A 153 -0.27 -6.37 5.41
CA GLU A 153 0.83 -6.50 4.45
C GLU A 153 1.79 -5.32 4.53
N PHE A 154 3.08 -5.58 4.34
CA PHE A 154 4.13 -4.56 4.25
C PHE A 154 4.81 -4.62 2.88
N ASN A 155 4.74 -3.52 2.12
CA ASN A 155 5.35 -3.39 0.79
C ASN A 155 6.70 -2.67 0.90
N ILE A 156 7.79 -3.45 0.82
CA ILE A 156 9.16 -2.98 1.07
C ILE A 156 10.01 -3.27 -0.17
N GLY A 157 10.50 -2.24 -0.84
CA GLY A 157 11.32 -2.37 -2.05
C GLY A 157 12.74 -1.85 -1.85
N HIS A 158 12.92 -0.53 -1.84
CA HIS A 158 14.24 0.12 -1.83
C HIS A 158 15.18 -0.38 -0.74
N PHE A 159 14.67 -0.54 0.48
CA PHE A 159 15.48 -1.01 1.61
C PHE A 159 15.97 -2.45 1.38
N ILE A 160 15.08 -3.35 0.92
CA ILE A 160 15.46 -4.74 0.65
C ILE A 160 16.55 -4.80 -0.44
N ILE A 161 16.38 -4.07 -1.53
CA ILE A 161 17.37 -4.06 -2.62
C ILE A 161 18.71 -3.46 -2.13
N GLY A 162 18.69 -2.32 -1.45
CA GLY A 162 19.90 -1.68 -0.94
C GLY A 162 20.71 -2.56 0.00
N GLU A 163 20.07 -3.10 1.04
CA GLU A 163 20.72 -3.99 2.02
C GLU A 163 21.17 -5.33 1.39
N SER A 164 20.48 -5.77 0.33
CA SER A 164 20.82 -7.03 -0.34
C SER A 164 22.16 -6.99 -1.06
N LEU A 165 22.67 -5.80 -1.39
CA LEU A 165 24.01 -5.64 -2.00
C LEU A 165 25.13 -6.04 -1.03
N GLU A 166 24.92 -5.89 0.27
CA GLU A 166 25.91 -6.24 1.30
C GLU A 166 25.65 -7.63 1.90
N SER A 167 24.39 -7.94 2.23
CA SER A 167 24.04 -9.13 3.04
C SER A 167 23.34 -10.23 2.27
N GLY A 168 23.07 -10.03 0.99
CA GLY A 168 22.32 -10.93 0.14
C GLY A 168 20.80 -10.96 0.45
N MET A 169 19.97 -11.04 -0.59
CA MET A 169 18.52 -10.99 -0.49
C MET A 169 17.89 -12.03 0.46
N PRO A 170 18.32 -13.29 0.49
CA PRO A 170 17.75 -14.28 1.40
C PRO A 170 17.86 -13.89 2.87
N SER A 171 19.00 -13.30 3.27
CA SER A 171 19.24 -12.84 4.64
C SER A 171 18.28 -11.74 5.04
N ILE A 172 18.11 -10.74 4.17
CA ILE A 172 17.22 -9.58 4.40
C ILE A 172 15.75 -10.03 4.49
N ILE A 173 15.31 -10.89 3.58
CA ILE A 173 13.95 -11.44 3.62
C ILE A 173 13.72 -12.26 4.90
N LYS A 174 14.69 -13.06 5.33
CA LYS A 174 14.60 -13.82 6.58
C LYS A 174 14.43 -12.90 7.79
N GLU A 175 15.15 -11.77 7.83
CA GLU A 175 15.02 -10.79 8.92
C GLU A 175 13.64 -10.10 8.92
N PHE A 176 13.13 -9.65 7.77
CA PHE A 176 11.77 -9.10 7.69
C PHE A 176 10.72 -10.13 8.10
N LYS A 177 10.85 -11.40 7.69
CA LYS A 177 9.93 -12.46 8.12
C LYS A 177 9.90 -12.66 9.64
N LYS A 178 11.01 -12.44 10.36
CA LYS A 178 11.02 -12.44 11.83
C LYS A 178 10.31 -11.23 12.42
N ILE A 179 10.43 -10.08 11.77
CA ILE A 179 9.84 -8.83 12.24
C ILE A 179 8.30 -8.86 12.10
N VAL A 180 7.77 -9.40 11.01
CA VAL A 180 6.33 -9.35 10.70
C VAL A 180 5.53 -10.54 11.25
N ARG A 181 6.20 -11.58 11.72
CA ARG A 181 5.59 -12.66 12.51
C ARG A 181 5.26 -12.17 13.91
#